data_927b46e74f4426bf5191258cfac4a223
#
_entry.id   927b46e74f4426bf5191258cfac4a223
#
_cell.length_a   1.000
_cell.length_b   1.000
_cell.length_c   1.000
_cell.angle_alpha   90.00
_cell.angle_beta   90.00
_cell.angle_gamma   90.00
#
_symmetry.space_group_name_H-M   'P 1'
#
loop_
_entity.id
_entity.type
_entity.pdbx_description
1 polymer ?
#
loop_
_entity_poly.entity_id
_entity_poly.type
_entity_poly.pdbx_seq_one_letter_code
_entity_poly.pdbx_strand_id
1 'polypeptide(L)'
;MINGEVAKMETTGNESKDTQPVKSLVIVFSYHHGNTEKIAHTMAHVLDAEVKTPQQIYPEELREYDLIGFGSGIYSATFDPSVLTLADRLSCAAGKKAFLFSTYGAPAFAVTHGFVENNHREIRDKLQLKGYSVIGEFGCAGWNTNSFLKYFGGLNKGRPNAEDLRNAEAFAREMMEKARE
;
A
#
# COMPACT_ATOMS: atom_id res chain seq x y z
N MET A 1 -5.99 -4.07 -72.79
CA MET A 1 -5.43 -4.93 -71.74
C MET A 1 -4.69 -4.03 -70.76
N ILE A 2 -5.32 -3.66 -69.70
CA ILE A 2 -4.73 -2.86 -68.64
C ILE A 2 -5.06 -3.59 -67.35
N ASN A 3 -4.00 -4.19 -66.72
CA ASN A 3 -4.09 -4.88 -65.43
C ASN A 3 -4.20 -3.84 -64.31
N GLY A 4 -5.33 -3.83 -63.64
CA GLY A 4 -5.51 -3.10 -62.40
C GLY A 4 -5.04 -3.93 -61.21
N GLU A 5 -3.95 -3.52 -60.61
CA GLU A 5 -3.41 -4.07 -59.38
C GLU A 5 -4.13 -3.44 -58.21
N VAL A 6 -4.94 -4.26 -57.48
CA VAL A 6 -5.66 -3.86 -56.27
C VAL A 6 -4.71 -3.97 -55.09
N ALA A 7 -4.26 -2.83 -54.59
CA ALA A 7 -3.48 -2.75 -53.36
C ALA A 7 -4.31 -3.23 -52.13
N LYS A 8 -3.88 -4.29 -51.53
CA LYS A 8 -4.40 -4.84 -50.27
C LYS A 8 -3.95 -3.94 -49.12
N MET A 9 -4.89 -3.17 -48.58
CA MET A 9 -4.69 -2.44 -47.34
C MET A 9 -4.62 -3.43 -46.18
N GLU A 10 -3.44 -3.66 -45.64
CA GLU A 10 -3.24 -4.34 -44.35
C GLU A 10 -3.68 -3.40 -43.25
N THR A 11 -4.81 -3.67 -42.64
CA THR A 11 -5.24 -3.10 -41.38
C THR A 11 -4.40 -3.75 -40.26
N THR A 12 -3.39 -3.06 -39.82
CA THR A 12 -2.69 -3.38 -38.55
C THR A 12 -3.69 -3.23 -37.42
N GLY A 13 -4.24 -4.35 -36.99
CA GLY A 13 -5.01 -4.45 -35.77
C GLY A 13 -4.11 -4.08 -34.58
N ASN A 14 -4.43 -2.96 -33.95
CA ASN A 14 -3.88 -2.60 -32.65
C ASN A 14 -4.52 -3.55 -31.64
N GLU A 15 -3.85 -4.67 -31.37
CA GLU A 15 -4.22 -5.55 -30.26
C GLU A 15 -4.04 -4.75 -28.98
N SER A 16 -5.15 -4.26 -28.42
CA SER A 16 -5.22 -3.81 -27.06
C SER A 16 -4.74 -4.98 -26.19
N LYS A 17 -3.58 -4.84 -25.54
CA LYS A 17 -3.13 -5.75 -24.48
C LYS A 17 -4.30 -5.86 -23.50
N ASP A 18 -4.94 -7.01 -23.49
CA ASP A 18 -5.95 -7.41 -22.53
C ASP A 18 -5.25 -7.45 -21.16
N THR A 19 -5.28 -6.31 -20.46
CA THR A 19 -4.65 -6.18 -19.16
C THR A 19 -5.57 -6.87 -18.16
N GLN A 20 -5.21 -8.07 -17.78
CA GLN A 20 -5.87 -8.81 -16.71
C GLN A 20 -6.00 -7.89 -15.48
N PRO A 21 -7.15 -7.90 -14.78
CA PRO A 21 -7.34 -7.08 -13.60
C PRO A 21 -6.32 -7.47 -12.51
N VAL A 22 -5.63 -6.48 -11.94
CA VAL A 22 -4.68 -6.69 -10.83
C VAL A 22 -5.47 -7.08 -9.58
N LYS A 23 -5.30 -8.32 -9.12
CA LYS A 23 -5.94 -8.79 -7.88
C LYS A 23 -5.19 -8.21 -6.68
N SER A 24 -5.83 -7.33 -5.93
CA SER A 24 -5.23 -6.57 -4.83
C SER A 24 -5.79 -6.95 -3.47
N LEU A 25 -4.98 -6.82 -2.42
CA LEU A 25 -5.37 -6.98 -1.01
C LEU A 25 -4.72 -5.89 -0.17
N VAL A 26 -5.42 -5.37 0.82
CA VAL A 26 -4.87 -4.43 1.80
C VAL A 26 -4.90 -5.05 3.18
N ILE A 27 -3.74 -5.20 3.80
CA ILE A 27 -3.57 -5.75 5.15
C ILE A 27 -3.23 -4.59 6.07
N VAL A 28 -3.98 -4.41 7.17
CA VAL A 28 -3.78 -3.29 8.08
C VAL A 28 -3.94 -3.67 9.54
N PHE A 29 -3.05 -3.13 10.38
CA PHE A 29 -3.24 -3.07 11.82
C PHE A 29 -3.34 -1.61 12.28
N SER A 30 -4.43 -1.27 12.98
CA SER A 30 -4.71 0.09 13.44
C SER A 30 -5.26 0.06 14.87
N TYR A 31 -4.48 0.55 15.83
CA TYR A 31 -4.86 0.53 17.25
C TYR A 31 -5.47 1.86 17.72
N HIS A 32 -4.84 3.00 17.39
CA HIS A 32 -5.29 4.31 17.87
C HIS A 32 -6.22 5.01 16.87
N HIS A 33 -7.44 5.28 17.28
CA HIS A 33 -8.43 6.10 16.57
C HIS A 33 -8.77 5.64 15.14
N GLY A 34 -8.34 4.43 14.73
CA GLY A 34 -8.56 3.95 13.37
C GLY A 34 -7.84 4.79 12.30
N ASN A 35 -6.74 5.48 12.65
CA ASN A 35 -6.05 6.36 11.69
C ASN A 35 -5.59 5.61 10.45
N THR A 36 -4.83 4.53 10.63
CA THR A 36 -4.31 3.74 9.50
C THR A 36 -5.42 2.99 8.78
N GLU A 37 -6.46 2.58 9.50
CA GLU A 37 -7.62 1.91 8.92
C GLU A 37 -8.37 2.83 7.93
N LYS A 38 -8.52 4.13 8.24
CA LYS A 38 -9.10 5.11 7.30
C LYS A 38 -8.29 5.18 5.99
N ILE A 39 -6.97 5.21 6.08
CA ILE A 39 -6.07 5.19 4.91
C ILE A 39 -6.22 3.86 4.15
N ALA A 40 -6.27 2.73 4.85
CA ALA A 40 -6.45 1.41 4.26
C ALA A 40 -7.74 1.33 3.42
N HIS A 41 -8.87 1.75 3.98
CA HIS A 41 -10.15 1.75 3.27
C HIS A 41 -10.15 2.69 2.06
N THR A 42 -9.50 3.86 2.17
CA THR A 42 -9.34 4.79 1.04
C THR A 42 -8.55 4.17 -0.10
N MET A 43 -7.42 3.53 0.20
CA MET A 43 -6.61 2.83 -0.79
C MET A 43 -7.33 1.62 -1.38
N ALA A 44 -7.98 0.81 -0.53
CA ALA A 44 -8.72 -0.37 -0.94
C ALA A 44 -9.87 -0.04 -1.91
N HIS A 45 -10.58 1.08 -1.71
CA HIS A 45 -11.60 1.55 -2.63
C HIS A 45 -11.05 1.84 -4.03
N VAL A 46 -9.86 2.43 -4.13
CA VAL A 46 -9.18 2.70 -5.41
C VAL A 46 -8.71 1.42 -6.09
N LEU A 47 -8.24 0.46 -5.29
CA LEU A 47 -7.66 -0.80 -5.77
C LEU A 47 -8.71 -1.90 -6.02
N ASP A 48 -9.98 -1.65 -5.74
CA ASP A 48 -11.04 -2.66 -5.69
C ASP A 48 -10.60 -3.88 -4.84
N ALA A 49 -10.05 -3.59 -3.66
CA ALA A 49 -9.40 -4.57 -2.79
C ALA A 49 -10.18 -4.79 -1.49
N GLU A 50 -10.06 -6.00 -0.95
CA GLU A 50 -10.52 -6.31 0.41
C GLU A 50 -9.53 -5.76 1.44
N VAL A 51 -10.05 -5.36 2.62
CA VAL A 51 -9.22 -4.96 3.77
C VAL A 51 -9.28 -6.06 4.83
N LYS A 52 -8.12 -6.58 5.23
CA LYS A 52 -7.99 -7.61 6.27
C LYS A 52 -7.01 -7.19 7.35
N THR A 53 -7.18 -7.73 8.57
CA THR A 53 -6.16 -7.63 9.62
C THR A 53 -5.12 -8.75 9.48
N PRO A 54 -3.91 -8.62 10.06
CA PRO A 54 -2.90 -9.68 10.03
C PRO A 54 -3.39 -11.02 10.56
N GLN A 55 -4.33 -11.00 11.52
CA GLN A 55 -4.90 -12.20 12.15
C GLN A 55 -5.87 -12.96 11.24
N GLN A 56 -6.43 -12.30 10.24
CA GLN A 56 -7.36 -12.88 9.27
C GLN A 56 -6.65 -13.49 8.07
N ILE A 57 -5.31 -13.39 8.00
CA ILE A 57 -4.52 -13.82 6.87
C ILE A 57 -3.94 -15.21 7.11
N TYR A 58 -4.22 -16.11 6.18
CA TYR A 58 -3.45 -17.34 6.00
C TYR A 58 -2.33 -17.05 4.99
N PRO A 59 -1.04 -17.19 5.33
CA PRO A 59 0.08 -16.78 4.47
C PRO A 59 0.03 -17.37 3.05
N GLU A 60 -0.55 -18.55 2.89
CA GLU A 60 -0.67 -19.26 1.62
C GLU A 60 -1.62 -18.56 0.63
N GLU A 61 -2.68 -17.90 1.13
CA GLU A 61 -3.66 -17.21 0.28
C GLU A 61 -3.06 -15.97 -0.43
N LEU A 62 -1.97 -15.40 0.11
CA LEU A 62 -1.34 -14.22 -0.48
C LEU A 62 -0.74 -14.49 -1.87
N ARG A 63 -0.53 -15.75 -2.23
CA ARG A 63 -0.10 -16.14 -3.58
C ARG A 63 -1.13 -15.83 -4.67
N GLU A 64 -2.39 -15.66 -4.28
CA GLU A 64 -3.47 -15.36 -5.22
C GLU A 64 -3.52 -13.88 -5.62
N TYR A 65 -2.82 -13.00 -4.91
CA TYR A 65 -2.84 -11.56 -5.13
C TYR A 65 -1.58 -11.11 -5.89
N ASP A 66 -1.75 -10.14 -6.77
CA ASP A 66 -0.67 -9.54 -7.55
C ASP A 66 -0.06 -8.34 -6.85
N LEU A 67 -0.90 -7.59 -6.10
CA LEU A 67 -0.53 -6.40 -5.35
C LEU A 67 -1.04 -6.49 -3.91
N ILE A 68 -0.14 -6.36 -2.93
CA ILE A 68 -0.50 -6.42 -1.51
C ILE A 68 -0.02 -5.16 -0.79
N GLY A 69 -0.97 -4.46 -0.16
CA GLY A 69 -0.67 -3.34 0.74
C GLY A 69 -0.47 -3.83 2.17
N PHE A 70 0.64 -3.43 2.81
CA PHE A 70 0.88 -3.66 4.24
C PHE A 70 0.86 -2.35 4.99
N GLY A 71 -0.06 -2.20 5.94
CA GLY A 71 -0.28 -0.99 6.69
C GLY A 71 -0.22 -1.15 8.20
N SER A 72 0.35 -0.16 8.88
CA SER A 72 0.39 -0.09 10.34
C SER A 72 0.46 1.35 10.85
N GLY A 73 -0.01 1.58 12.06
CA GLY A 73 0.49 2.71 12.84
C GLY A 73 1.99 2.53 13.12
N ILE A 74 2.72 3.63 13.24
CA ILE A 74 4.12 3.57 13.67
C ILE A 74 4.18 3.57 15.19
N TYR A 75 4.71 2.48 15.74
CA TYR A 75 4.90 2.24 17.16
C TYR A 75 6.40 2.01 17.44
N SER A 76 7.01 2.83 18.28
CA SER A 76 8.46 2.73 18.58
C SER A 76 9.34 2.68 17.32
N ALA A 77 9.04 3.54 16.35
CA ALA A 77 9.77 3.67 15.09
C ALA A 77 9.70 2.47 14.13
N THR A 78 8.71 1.59 14.28
CA THR A 78 8.47 0.46 13.37
C THR A 78 6.98 0.14 13.26
N PHE A 79 6.64 -0.84 12.43
CA PHE A 79 5.29 -1.40 12.31
C PHE A 79 4.92 -2.23 13.53
N ASP A 80 3.61 -2.44 13.72
CA ASP A 80 3.09 -3.32 14.77
C ASP A 80 3.64 -4.74 14.64
N PRO A 81 3.99 -5.40 15.76
CA PRO A 81 4.51 -6.76 15.76
C PRO A 81 3.63 -7.78 15.02
N SER A 82 2.31 -7.59 14.96
CA SER A 82 1.42 -8.51 14.25
C SER A 82 1.66 -8.49 12.73
N VAL A 83 1.93 -7.31 12.15
CA VAL A 83 2.26 -7.17 10.72
C VAL A 83 3.65 -7.73 10.44
N LEU A 84 4.62 -7.46 11.31
CA LEU A 84 6.00 -7.98 11.19
C LEU A 84 6.03 -9.51 11.29
N THR A 85 5.29 -10.08 12.25
CA THR A 85 5.15 -11.53 12.42
C THR A 85 4.49 -12.19 11.21
N LEU A 86 3.47 -11.54 10.62
CA LEU A 86 2.88 -12.04 9.38
C LEU A 86 3.92 -12.07 8.26
N ALA A 87 4.72 -11.01 8.08
CA ALA A 87 5.77 -10.97 7.07
C ALA A 87 6.81 -12.09 7.25
N ASP A 88 7.19 -12.41 8.50
CA ASP A 88 8.10 -13.53 8.80
C ASP A 88 7.54 -14.89 8.37
N ARG A 89 6.22 -15.06 8.47
CA ARG A 89 5.52 -16.32 8.14
C ARG A 89 5.22 -16.48 6.65
N LEU A 90 5.38 -15.43 5.84
CA LEU A 90 5.12 -15.51 4.40
C LEU A 90 6.05 -16.52 3.72
N SER A 91 5.49 -17.25 2.77
CA SER A 91 6.27 -18.06 1.83
C SER A 91 6.99 -17.18 0.82
N CYS A 92 8.07 -17.69 0.23
CA CYS A 92 8.71 -17.00 -0.90
C CYS A 92 7.74 -16.77 -2.05
N ALA A 93 7.71 -15.55 -2.57
CA ALA A 93 6.75 -15.10 -3.56
C ALA A 93 7.41 -14.22 -4.63
N ALA A 94 8.34 -14.80 -5.39
CA ALA A 94 9.04 -14.10 -6.46
C ALA A 94 8.06 -13.48 -7.47
N GLY A 95 8.24 -12.19 -7.75
CA GLY A 95 7.43 -11.44 -8.70
C GLY A 95 6.14 -10.83 -8.12
N LYS A 96 5.78 -11.09 -6.87
CA LYS A 96 4.66 -10.42 -6.22
C LYS A 96 5.03 -9.00 -5.81
N LYS A 97 4.12 -8.06 -6.02
CA LYS A 97 4.35 -6.65 -5.70
C LYS A 97 3.70 -6.30 -4.36
N ALA A 98 4.38 -5.48 -3.60
CA ALA A 98 3.89 -4.96 -2.32
C ALA A 98 4.07 -3.45 -2.24
N PHE A 99 3.22 -2.79 -1.46
CA PHE A 99 3.42 -1.41 -1.04
C PHE A 99 3.22 -1.28 0.46
N LEU A 100 3.85 -0.27 1.05
CA LEU A 100 3.80 -0.02 2.48
C LEU A 100 3.06 1.28 2.76
N PHE A 101 2.28 1.33 3.82
CA PHE A 101 1.67 2.57 4.26
C PHE A 101 1.56 2.64 5.78
N SER A 102 1.67 3.87 6.31
CA SER A 102 1.59 4.07 7.75
C SER A 102 0.94 5.39 8.16
N THR A 103 0.49 5.44 9.42
CA THR A 103 0.20 6.70 10.10
C THR A 103 1.08 6.84 11.32
N TYR A 104 1.55 8.05 11.57
CA TYR A 104 2.45 8.35 12.69
C TYR A 104 1.91 9.49 13.56
N GLY A 105 2.16 9.37 14.86
CA GLY A 105 1.78 10.39 15.85
C GLY A 105 2.92 11.38 16.16
N ALA A 106 3.93 11.50 15.30
CA ALA A 106 5.04 12.43 15.48
C ALA A 106 4.64 13.89 15.18
N PRO A 107 5.19 14.88 15.88
CA PRO A 107 4.99 16.28 15.53
C PRO A 107 5.70 16.62 14.21
N ALA A 108 5.19 17.63 13.48
CA ALA A 108 5.70 17.99 12.16
C ALA A 108 7.21 18.26 12.12
N PHE A 109 7.78 18.88 13.17
CA PHE A 109 9.23 19.15 13.23
C PHE A 109 10.10 17.90 13.36
N ALA A 110 9.54 16.77 13.79
CA ALA A 110 10.25 15.48 13.90
C ALA A 110 10.15 14.64 12.63
N VAL A 111 9.31 15.03 11.67
CA VAL A 111 9.13 14.37 10.40
C VAL A 111 10.13 14.94 9.39
N THR A 112 11.33 14.38 9.39
CA THR A 112 12.41 14.77 8.48
C THR A 112 12.40 13.96 7.20
N HIS A 113 13.25 14.34 6.23
CA HIS A 113 13.44 13.56 5.01
C HIS A 113 13.86 12.11 5.36
N GLY A 114 13.21 11.13 4.73
CA GLY A 114 13.45 9.71 5.00
C GLY A 114 12.76 9.17 6.27
N PHE A 115 11.95 9.98 6.96
CA PHE A 115 11.24 9.54 8.17
C PHE A 115 10.36 8.31 7.92
N VAL A 116 9.57 8.32 6.86
CA VAL A 116 8.67 7.22 6.51
C VAL A 116 9.47 5.98 6.14
N GLU A 117 10.43 6.11 5.25
CA GLU A 117 11.29 5.02 4.76
C GLU A 117 12.11 4.37 5.87
N ASN A 118 12.57 5.15 6.85
CA ASN A 118 13.30 4.64 8.00
C ASN A 118 12.39 3.81 8.93
N ASN A 119 11.16 4.26 9.16
CA ASN A 119 10.19 3.54 9.98
C ASN A 119 9.62 2.29 9.27
N HIS A 120 9.71 2.23 7.94
CA HIS A 120 9.29 1.09 7.14
C HIS A 120 10.41 0.08 6.88
N ARG A 121 11.65 0.38 7.28
CA ARG A 121 12.82 -0.44 6.94
C ARG A 121 12.62 -1.90 7.30
N GLU A 122 12.21 -2.19 8.52
CA GLU A 122 12.11 -3.58 9.00
C GLU A 122 11.12 -4.41 8.19
N ILE A 123 9.91 -3.89 7.95
CA ILE A 123 8.89 -4.59 7.15
C ILE A 123 9.33 -4.73 5.69
N ARG A 124 9.94 -3.69 5.10
CA ARG A 124 10.48 -3.74 3.74
C ARG A 124 11.52 -4.85 3.60
N ASP A 125 12.51 -4.89 4.50
CA ASP A 125 13.59 -5.88 4.46
C ASP A 125 13.02 -7.30 4.58
N LYS A 126 12.05 -7.54 5.48
CA LYS A 126 11.37 -8.82 5.63
C LYS A 126 10.64 -9.25 4.34
N LEU A 127 9.90 -8.36 3.69
CA LEU A 127 9.18 -8.65 2.45
C LEU A 127 10.14 -8.91 1.30
N GLN A 128 11.21 -8.14 1.18
CA GLN A 128 12.24 -8.33 0.14
C GLN A 128 12.96 -9.68 0.32
N LEU A 129 13.27 -10.10 1.55
CA LEU A 129 13.83 -11.43 1.83
C LEU A 129 12.88 -12.57 1.42
N LYS A 130 11.57 -12.32 1.39
CA LYS A 130 10.56 -13.27 0.87
C LYS A 130 10.35 -13.16 -0.64
N GLY A 131 11.08 -12.28 -1.33
CA GLY A 131 10.99 -12.12 -2.78
C GLY A 131 9.90 -11.16 -3.26
N TYR A 132 9.25 -10.42 -2.37
CA TYR A 132 8.33 -9.36 -2.76
C TYR A 132 9.09 -8.14 -3.29
N SER A 133 8.58 -7.52 -4.35
CA SER A 133 9.04 -6.22 -4.83
C SER A 133 8.23 -5.12 -4.14
N VAL A 134 8.84 -4.36 -3.23
CA VAL A 134 8.21 -3.20 -2.61
C VAL A 134 8.29 -2.02 -3.58
N ILE A 135 7.15 -1.65 -4.19
CA ILE A 135 7.06 -0.69 -5.29
C ILE A 135 6.69 0.73 -4.86
N GLY A 136 6.37 0.94 -3.59
CA GLY A 136 6.10 2.27 -3.05
C GLY A 136 5.83 2.27 -1.54
N GLU A 137 6.00 3.45 -0.94
CA GLU A 137 5.81 3.67 0.50
C GLU A 137 5.06 4.98 0.72
N PHE A 138 4.07 4.97 1.60
CA PHE A 138 3.24 6.12 1.95
C PHE A 138 3.19 6.30 3.47
N GLY A 139 3.22 7.54 3.93
CA GLY A 139 3.00 7.86 5.34
C GLY A 139 2.33 9.20 5.54
N CYS A 140 1.44 9.28 6.50
CA CYS A 140 0.82 10.54 6.88
C CYS A 140 0.64 10.66 8.40
N ALA A 141 0.37 11.88 8.87
CA ALA A 141 0.10 12.11 10.28
C ALA A 141 -1.22 11.46 10.70
N GLY A 142 -1.25 10.92 11.92
CA GLY A 142 -2.45 10.41 12.59
C GLY A 142 -2.68 11.12 13.92
N TRP A 143 -3.92 11.26 14.33
CA TRP A 143 -4.28 11.81 15.63
C TRP A 143 -3.74 10.91 16.74
N ASN A 144 -2.92 11.50 17.62
CA ASN A 144 -2.24 10.80 18.70
C ASN A 144 -2.63 11.38 20.06
N THR A 145 -3.24 10.55 20.91
CA THR A 145 -3.62 10.89 22.28
C THR A 145 -2.85 10.06 23.32
N ASN A 146 -1.69 9.53 22.96
CA ASN A 146 -0.88 8.72 23.88
C ASN A 146 -0.32 9.53 25.05
N SER A 147 -0.19 8.87 26.20
CA SER A 147 0.41 9.44 27.40
C SER A 147 -0.26 10.75 27.84
N PHE A 148 0.51 11.76 28.17
CA PHE A 148 0.01 13.08 28.61
C PHE A 148 -0.67 13.88 27.50
N LEU A 149 -0.46 13.55 26.23
CA LEU A 149 -1.07 14.26 25.09
C LEU A 149 -2.60 14.29 25.16
N LYS A 150 -3.23 13.26 25.75
CA LYS A 150 -4.67 13.18 25.92
C LYS A 150 -5.26 14.37 26.70
N TYR A 151 -4.50 14.92 27.67
CA TYR A 151 -4.95 16.03 28.50
C TYR A 151 -4.95 17.38 27.77
N PHE A 152 -4.26 17.46 26.62
CA PHE A 152 -4.16 18.64 25.77
C PHE A 152 -4.88 18.46 24.43
N GLY A 153 -5.78 17.46 24.32
CA GLY A 153 -6.54 17.20 23.09
C GLY A 153 -5.79 16.38 22.03
N GLY A 154 -4.58 15.92 22.34
CA GLY A 154 -3.75 15.12 21.45
C GLY A 154 -2.91 15.91 20.47
N LEU A 155 -2.05 15.21 19.77
CA LEU A 155 -1.23 15.73 18.67
C LEU A 155 -1.85 15.37 17.33
N ASN A 156 -1.72 16.22 16.32
CA ASN A 156 -2.28 16.01 14.97
C ASN A 156 -3.81 15.81 14.98
N LYS A 157 -4.55 16.50 15.83
CA LYS A 157 -6.00 16.40 15.91
C LYS A 157 -6.64 16.66 14.55
N GLY A 158 -7.57 15.79 14.15
CA GLY A 158 -8.23 15.86 12.84
C GLY A 158 -7.47 15.18 11.70
N ARG A 159 -6.31 14.56 11.97
CA ARG A 159 -5.57 13.77 10.98
C ARG A 159 -5.86 12.27 11.14
N PRO A 160 -5.89 11.48 10.06
CA PRO A 160 -5.81 11.91 8.66
C PRO A 160 -7.00 12.78 8.25
N ASN A 161 -6.72 13.84 7.50
CA ASN A 161 -7.73 14.75 6.98
C ASN A 161 -8.03 14.50 5.48
N ALA A 162 -8.88 15.33 4.86
CA ALA A 162 -9.25 15.15 3.45
C ALA A 162 -8.06 15.23 2.47
N GLU A 163 -7.01 15.97 2.82
CA GLU A 163 -5.79 16.04 2.00
C GLU A 163 -5.00 14.74 2.10
N ASP A 164 -4.84 14.18 3.30
CA ASP A 164 -4.21 12.88 3.49
C ASP A 164 -4.91 11.78 2.72
N LEU A 165 -6.25 11.78 2.72
CA LEU A 165 -7.05 10.81 1.98
C LEU A 165 -6.86 10.97 0.46
N ARG A 166 -6.88 12.18 -0.07
CA ARG A 166 -6.58 12.42 -1.50
C ARG A 166 -5.18 11.95 -1.90
N ASN A 167 -4.19 12.19 -1.04
CA ASN A 167 -2.82 11.74 -1.29
C ASN A 167 -2.74 10.20 -1.24
N ALA A 168 -3.47 9.56 -0.34
CA ALA A 168 -3.58 8.10 -0.27
C ALA A 168 -4.26 7.51 -1.52
N GLU A 169 -5.31 8.14 -2.04
CA GLU A 169 -5.94 7.74 -3.31
C GLU A 169 -4.97 7.87 -4.48
N ALA A 170 -4.26 8.99 -4.60
CA ALA A 170 -3.30 9.21 -5.67
C ALA A 170 -2.17 8.17 -5.63
N PHE A 171 -1.65 7.89 -4.42
CA PHE A 171 -0.66 6.84 -4.21
C PHE A 171 -1.18 5.45 -4.61
N ALA A 172 -2.42 5.10 -4.23
CA ALA A 172 -3.01 3.81 -4.59
C ALA A 172 -3.14 3.64 -6.11
N ARG A 173 -3.54 4.70 -6.85
CA ARG A 173 -3.57 4.69 -8.32
C ARG A 173 -2.18 4.45 -8.92
N GLU A 174 -1.17 5.13 -8.41
CA GLU A 174 0.23 4.91 -8.82
C GLU A 174 0.68 3.46 -8.58
N MET A 175 0.34 2.88 -7.42
CA MET A 175 0.66 1.47 -7.12
C MET A 175 -0.05 0.51 -8.06
N MET A 176 -1.31 0.77 -8.41
CA MET A 176 -2.05 -0.01 -9.39
C MET A 176 -1.38 0.03 -10.77
N GLU A 177 -0.93 1.21 -11.22
CA GLU A 177 -0.23 1.36 -12.50
C GLU A 177 1.08 0.58 -12.50
N LYS A 178 1.93 0.77 -11.49
CA LYS A 178 3.18 0.02 -11.31
C LYS A 178 2.97 -1.50 -11.18
N ALA A 179 1.81 -1.92 -10.69
CA ALA A 179 1.49 -3.35 -10.58
C ALA A 179 1.22 -4.01 -11.94
N ARG A 180 0.84 -3.23 -12.97
CA ARG A 180 0.60 -3.70 -14.34
C ARG A 180 1.86 -3.81 -15.21
N GLU A 181 2.94 -3.18 -14.79
CA GLU A 181 4.26 -3.26 -15.44
C GLU A 181 4.97 -4.60 -15.14
#